data_c02b0b6ee83864ec031732ad932b6623
#
_entry.id   c02b0b6ee83864ec031732ad932b6623
#
_cell.length_a   1.000
_cell.length_b   1.000
_cell.length_c   1.000
_cell.angle_alpha   90.00
_cell.angle_beta   90.00
_cell.angle_gamma   90.00
#
_symmetry.space_group_name_H-M   'P 1'
#
loop_
_entity.id
_entity.type
_entity.pdbx_description
1 polymer ?
#
loop_
_entity_poly.entity_id
_entity_poly.type
_entity_poly.pdbx_seq_one_letter_code
_entity_poly.pdbx_strand_id
1 'polypeptide(L)'
;MINDFSMDYFSLKGKTAIVTGGNSGLGQAFSTALAKAGANLFIPSALADNEETKELIESQGVKVEFMQVDLTENGSPGKVIDQCRRIFGDMDILVNNAGICNLNPVLSFDRKDWDPMIDVNLTAVFELSYEAAKIMIPKKRGKIINICSLFSYLGGQGSPAYSATKHALAGFTKAYCDELAQFNIQVNGIAPGYYATRITAGTRNDPVSNQRVLDHIPANRWGEPLDLMGAVVFLAGRASDYINGHLLVVDGGYLVR
;
A
#
# COMPACT_ATOMS: atom_id res chain seq x y z
N MET A 1 -5.49 1.39 32.71
CA MET A 1 -5.98 0.60 31.54
C MET A 1 -6.88 1.44 30.63
N ILE A 2 -8.14 1.76 30.97
CA ILE A 2 -8.97 2.65 30.10
C ILE A 2 -8.40 4.07 30.03
N ASN A 3 -7.78 4.54 31.10
CA ASN A 3 -7.18 5.87 31.20
C ASN A 3 -5.84 6.03 30.41
N ASP A 4 -5.32 4.94 29.82
CA ASP A 4 -4.03 4.95 29.13
C ASP A 4 -4.18 5.27 27.63
N PHE A 5 -5.42 5.38 27.13
CA PHE A 5 -5.65 5.75 25.73
C PHE A 5 -5.34 7.23 25.50
N SER A 6 -4.54 7.52 24.51
CA SER A 6 -4.23 8.87 24.04
C SER A 6 -4.07 8.90 22.51
N MET A 7 -4.00 10.07 21.93
CA MET A 7 -3.73 10.24 20.49
C MET A 7 -2.34 9.73 20.09
N ASP A 8 -1.45 9.48 21.05
CA ASP A 8 -0.15 8.85 20.81
C ASP A 8 -0.24 7.44 20.25
N TYR A 9 -1.41 6.79 20.34
CA TYR A 9 -1.68 5.52 19.68
C TYR A 9 -1.55 5.61 18.15
N PHE A 10 -1.70 6.80 17.59
CA PHE A 10 -1.52 7.09 16.16
C PHE A 10 -0.14 7.66 15.82
N SER A 11 0.69 7.93 16.82
CA SER A 11 2.04 8.47 16.63
C SER A 11 2.98 7.39 16.09
N LEU A 12 3.74 7.78 15.05
CA LEU A 12 4.79 6.96 14.45
C LEU A 12 6.19 7.54 14.73
N LYS A 13 6.29 8.43 15.71
CA LYS A 13 7.56 9.08 16.07
C LYS A 13 8.64 8.05 16.38
N GLY A 14 9.78 8.20 15.72
CA GLY A 14 10.92 7.28 15.85
C GLY A 14 10.75 5.94 15.11
N LYS A 15 9.70 5.78 14.30
CA LYS A 15 9.49 4.64 13.42
C LYS A 15 10.12 4.87 12.06
N THR A 16 10.47 3.78 11.37
CA THR A 16 10.89 3.80 9.97
C THR A 16 9.90 2.99 9.13
N ALA A 17 9.39 3.62 8.08
CA ALA A 17 8.46 2.99 7.15
C ALA A 17 9.07 2.87 5.75
N ILE A 18 8.90 1.71 5.13
CA ILE A 18 9.13 1.50 3.71
C ILE A 18 7.79 1.65 3.00
N VAL A 19 7.73 2.49 1.95
CA VAL A 19 6.54 2.63 1.09
C VAL A 19 6.97 2.41 -0.36
N THR A 20 6.61 1.26 -0.93
CA THR A 20 6.96 0.97 -2.33
C THR A 20 6.14 1.84 -3.28
N GLY A 21 6.81 2.47 -4.27
CA GLY A 21 6.15 3.45 -5.16
C GLY A 21 5.59 4.66 -4.40
N GLY A 22 6.22 5.02 -3.27
CA GLY A 22 5.76 6.06 -2.35
C GLY A 22 5.94 7.50 -2.84
N ASN A 23 6.47 7.71 -4.06
CA ASN A 23 6.74 9.01 -4.65
C ASN A 23 5.70 9.46 -5.69
N SER A 24 4.56 8.80 -5.79
CA SER A 24 3.49 9.19 -6.71
C SER A 24 2.12 8.67 -6.27
N GLY A 25 1.05 9.35 -6.72
CA GLY A 25 -0.34 8.92 -6.56
C GLY A 25 -0.73 8.60 -5.12
N LEU A 26 -1.33 7.41 -4.90
CA LEU A 26 -1.70 6.97 -3.55
C LEU A 26 -0.48 6.74 -2.65
N GLY A 27 0.62 6.26 -3.23
CA GLY A 27 1.87 6.05 -2.49
C GLY A 27 2.43 7.35 -1.90
N GLN A 28 2.39 8.45 -2.63
CA GLN A 28 2.79 9.78 -2.14
C GLN A 28 1.91 10.22 -0.95
N ALA A 29 0.60 9.99 -1.05
CA ALA A 29 -0.30 10.27 0.06
C ALA A 29 0.01 9.42 1.30
N PHE A 30 0.30 8.12 1.13
CA PHE A 30 0.71 7.24 2.22
C PHE A 30 2.02 7.71 2.85
N SER A 31 3.04 8.00 2.03
CA SER A 31 4.34 8.50 2.51
C SER A 31 4.19 9.80 3.31
N THR A 32 3.43 10.75 2.76
CA THR A 32 3.15 12.02 3.43
C THR A 32 2.38 11.85 4.74
N ALA A 33 1.39 10.93 4.78
CA ALA A 33 0.61 10.66 5.99
C ALA A 33 1.47 10.06 7.10
N LEU A 34 2.31 9.07 6.77
CA LEU A 34 3.23 8.44 7.73
C LEU A 34 4.27 9.44 8.23
N ALA A 35 4.78 10.33 7.36
CA ALA A 35 5.68 11.42 7.74
C ALA A 35 5.01 12.40 8.72
N LYS A 36 3.77 12.82 8.45
CA LYS A 36 2.97 13.67 9.36
C LYS A 36 2.71 13.01 10.71
N ALA A 37 2.64 11.69 10.76
CA ALA A 37 2.55 10.94 12.00
C ALA A 37 3.90 10.74 12.72
N GLY A 38 5.03 11.17 12.09
CA GLY A 38 6.37 11.19 12.68
C GLY A 38 7.31 10.06 12.23
N ALA A 39 6.95 9.27 11.22
CA ALA A 39 7.82 8.22 10.70
C ALA A 39 8.89 8.77 9.75
N ASN A 40 10.09 8.21 9.79
CA ASN A 40 11.07 8.33 8.72
C ASN A 40 10.65 7.44 7.55
N LEU A 41 10.97 7.85 6.32
CA LEU A 41 10.55 7.18 5.10
C LEU A 41 11.72 6.64 4.28
N PHE A 42 11.58 5.39 3.82
CA PHE A 42 12.38 4.82 2.74
C PHE A 42 11.47 4.48 1.57
N ILE A 43 11.74 5.06 0.40
CA ILE A 43 10.83 4.99 -0.75
C ILE A 43 11.54 4.32 -1.94
N PRO A 44 11.42 2.98 -2.08
CA PRO A 44 11.83 2.28 -3.28
C PRO A 44 10.78 2.48 -4.38
N SER A 45 11.20 2.87 -5.58
CA SER A 45 10.33 3.10 -6.72
C SER A 45 11.06 2.87 -8.05
N ALA A 46 10.34 2.41 -9.07
CA ALA A 46 10.86 2.34 -10.44
C ALA A 46 11.05 3.74 -11.05
N LEU A 47 10.28 4.71 -10.58
CA LEU A 47 10.39 6.11 -11.00
C LEU A 47 11.36 6.87 -10.10
N ALA A 48 12.17 7.75 -10.69
CA ALA A 48 12.95 8.69 -9.93
C ALA A 48 12.05 9.62 -9.09
N ASP A 49 12.56 10.12 -7.97
CA ASP A 49 11.88 11.17 -7.22
C ASP A 49 11.82 12.47 -8.03
N ASN A 50 10.70 13.19 -7.88
CA ASN A 50 10.46 14.49 -8.52
C ASN A 50 10.69 15.68 -7.57
N GLU A 51 11.39 15.46 -6.47
CA GLU A 51 11.64 16.41 -5.37
C GLU A 51 10.38 16.84 -4.59
N GLU A 52 9.21 16.89 -5.22
CA GLU A 52 7.95 17.26 -4.56
C GLU A 52 7.65 16.37 -3.35
N THR A 53 7.79 15.05 -3.50
CA THR A 53 7.56 14.10 -2.39
C THR A 53 8.59 14.30 -1.29
N LYS A 54 9.84 14.59 -1.64
CA LYS A 54 10.90 14.87 -0.69
C LYS A 54 10.56 16.09 0.15
N GLU A 55 10.21 17.21 -0.48
CA GLU A 55 9.84 18.44 0.20
C GLU A 55 8.63 18.25 1.13
N LEU A 56 7.59 17.53 0.66
CA LEU A 56 6.41 17.22 1.46
C LEU A 56 6.75 16.45 2.73
N ILE A 57 7.71 15.54 2.67
CA ILE A 57 8.10 14.70 3.81
C ILE A 57 9.07 15.46 4.73
N GLU A 58 10.11 16.07 4.20
CA GLU A 58 11.12 16.78 4.99
C GLU A 58 10.54 17.99 5.74
N SER A 59 9.49 18.64 5.17
CA SER A 59 8.75 19.70 5.86
C SER A 59 8.07 19.24 7.15
N GLN A 60 7.91 17.93 7.37
CA GLN A 60 7.38 17.37 8.61
C GLN A 60 8.47 17.12 9.67
N GLY A 61 9.73 17.44 9.39
CA GLY A 61 10.84 17.26 10.32
C GLY A 61 11.32 15.82 10.47
N VAL A 62 10.99 14.94 9.53
CA VAL A 62 11.44 13.55 9.46
C VAL A 62 12.40 13.34 8.29
N LYS A 63 13.12 12.21 8.29
CA LYS A 63 14.06 11.87 7.21
C LYS A 63 13.35 11.09 6.12
N VAL A 64 13.76 11.32 4.87
CA VAL A 64 13.35 10.52 3.73
C VAL A 64 14.56 10.15 2.87
N GLU A 65 14.56 8.92 2.36
CA GLU A 65 15.53 8.46 1.38
C GLU A 65 14.82 7.70 0.26
N PHE A 66 15.29 7.88 -0.95
CA PHE A 66 14.74 7.26 -2.14
C PHE A 66 15.71 6.23 -2.73
N MET A 67 15.17 5.16 -3.27
CA MET A 67 15.92 4.17 -4.03
C MET A 67 15.22 3.92 -5.35
N GLN A 68 15.86 4.31 -6.46
CA GLN A 68 15.34 3.90 -7.77
C GLN A 68 15.65 2.41 -7.99
N VAL A 69 14.63 1.60 -8.15
CA VAL A 69 14.75 0.14 -8.24
C VAL A 69 13.53 -0.48 -8.93
N ASP A 70 13.78 -1.47 -9.77
CA ASP A 70 12.75 -2.39 -10.23
C ASP A 70 12.62 -3.54 -9.23
N LEU A 71 11.45 -3.64 -8.59
CA LEU A 71 11.16 -4.66 -7.58
C LEU A 71 11.01 -6.08 -8.18
N THR A 72 10.90 -6.20 -9.50
CA THR A 72 10.80 -7.49 -10.20
C THR A 72 12.16 -8.11 -10.51
N GLU A 73 13.24 -7.35 -10.38
CA GLU A 73 14.59 -7.89 -10.54
C GLU A 73 14.97 -8.81 -9.38
N ASN A 74 15.57 -9.93 -9.71
CA ASN A 74 15.99 -10.94 -8.71
C ASN A 74 16.87 -10.33 -7.62
N GLY A 75 16.45 -10.52 -6.37
CA GLY A 75 17.12 -10.01 -5.17
C GLY A 75 16.91 -8.53 -4.88
N SER A 76 16.18 -7.78 -5.70
CA SER A 76 15.85 -6.38 -5.44
C SER A 76 15.07 -6.17 -4.14
N PRO A 77 14.06 -7.00 -3.78
CA PRO A 77 13.38 -6.89 -2.50
C PRO A 77 14.31 -6.98 -1.29
N GLY A 78 15.27 -7.92 -1.32
CA GLY A 78 16.28 -8.02 -0.26
C GLY A 78 17.18 -6.78 -0.17
N LYS A 79 17.64 -6.27 -1.31
CA LYS A 79 18.44 -5.04 -1.37
C LYS A 79 17.70 -3.83 -0.81
N VAL A 80 16.38 -3.73 -1.05
CA VAL A 80 15.52 -2.66 -0.50
C VAL A 80 15.53 -2.69 1.03
N ILE A 81 15.29 -3.86 1.62
CA ILE A 81 15.27 -4.03 3.08
C ILE A 81 16.65 -3.72 3.68
N ASP A 82 17.72 -4.25 3.10
CA ASP A 82 19.09 -4.05 3.58
C ASP A 82 19.51 -2.58 3.49
N GLN A 83 19.16 -1.89 2.39
CA GLN A 83 19.46 -0.47 2.21
C GLN A 83 18.73 0.38 3.24
N CYS A 84 17.44 0.14 3.46
CA CYS A 84 16.66 0.83 4.50
C CYS A 84 17.32 0.69 5.87
N ARG A 85 17.69 -0.55 6.25
CA ARG A 85 18.33 -0.81 7.53
C ARG A 85 19.72 -0.17 7.66
N ARG A 86 20.49 -0.13 6.57
CA ARG A 86 21.80 0.53 6.56
C ARG A 86 21.69 2.03 6.84
N ILE A 87 20.63 2.68 6.32
CA ILE A 87 20.44 4.13 6.44
C ILE A 87 19.78 4.50 7.77
N PHE A 88 18.71 3.78 8.15
CA PHE A 88 17.88 4.13 9.30
C PHE A 88 18.13 3.26 10.54
N GLY A 89 18.96 2.22 10.43
CA GLY A 89 19.26 1.29 11.51
C GLY A 89 18.21 0.18 11.68
N ASP A 90 16.95 0.48 11.44
CA ASP A 90 15.81 -0.46 11.59
C ASP A 90 14.67 -0.14 10.61
N MET A 91 13.70 -1.07 10.52
CA MET A 91 12.41 -0.85 9.87
C MET A 91 11.26 -1.38 10.74
N ASP A 92 10.18 -0.65 10.84
CA ASP A 92 9.00 -1.00 11.66
C ASP A 92 7.76 -1.27 10.81
N ILE A 93 7.64 -0.61 9.66
CA ILE A 93 6.44 -0.61 8.82
C ILE A 93 6.83 -0.87 7.37
N LEU A 94 6.12 -1.80 6.72
CA LEU A 94 6.19 -2.03 5.28
C LEU A 94 4.81 -1.76 4.67
N VAL A 95 4.74 -0.83 3.72
CA VAL A 95 3.56 -0.58 2.89
C VAL A 95 3.84 -1.06 1.47
N ASN A 96 3.28 -2.19 1.10
CA ASN A 96 3.32 -2.75 -0.24
C ASN A 96 2.28 -2.03 -1.12
N ASN A 97 2.70 -0.87 -1.67
CA ASN A 97 1.84 -0.02 -2.48
C ASN A 97 2.14 -0.11 -3.99
N ALA A 98 3.39 -0.35 -4.38
CA ALA A 98 3.75 -0.46 -5.80
C ALA A 98 2.81 -1.45 -6.52
N GLY A 99 2.32 -1.03 -7.68
CA GLY A 99 1.40 -1.85 -8.45
C GLY A 99 1.10 -1.23 -9.82
N ILE A 100 0.76 -2.10 -10.76
CA ILE A 100 0.35 -1.73 -12.12
C ILE A 100 -1.00 -2.34 -12.44
N CYS A 101 -1.70 -1.72 -13.40
CA CYS A 101 -2.98 -2.20 -13.91
C CYS A 101 -3.02 -1.98 -15.42
N ASN A 102 -3.04 -3.07 -16.18
CA ASN A 102 -3.25 -3.06 -17.63
C ASN A 102 -4.69 -3.45 -17.93
N LEU A 103 -5.32 -2.75 -18.84
CA LEU A 103 -6.70 -3.00 -19.29
C LEU A 103 -6.70 -3.39 -20.76
N ASN A 104 -7.17 -4.60 -21.06
CA ASN A 104 -7.38 -5.07 -22.42
C ASN A 104 -8.63 -5.97 -22.49
N PRO A 105 -9.34 -6.00 -23.63
CA PRO A 105 -10.41 -6.98 -23.85
C PRO A 105 -9.88 -8.42 -23.70
N VAL A 106 -10.73 -9.33 -23.23
CA VAL A 106 -10.36 -10.72 -22.89
C VAL A 106 -9.62 -11.45 -24.01
N LEU A 107 -10.02 -11.23 -25.28
CA LEU A 107 -9.38 -11.88 -26.43
C LEU A 107 -8.04 -11.25 -26.85
N SER A 108 -7.73 -10.07 -26.33
CA SER A 108 -6.47 -9.35 -26.55
C SER A 108 -5.56 -9.33 -25.34
N PHE A 109 -6.00 -9.94 -24.22
CA PHE A 109 -5.27 -10.02 -22.98
C PHE A 109 -4.35 -11.24 -22.99
N ASP A 110 -3.05 -11.02 -23.16
CA ASP A 110 -2.06 -12.09 -23.30
C ASP A 110 -1.02 -12.07 -22.17
N ARG A 111 0.03 -12.90 -22.29
CA ARG A 111 1.09 -13.01 -21.28
C ARG A 111 1.84 -11.70 -21.03
N LYS A 112 1.98 -10.83 -22.03
CA LYS A 112 2.64 -9.51 -21.85
C LYS A 112 1.86 -8.57 -20.95
N ASP A 113 0.53 -8.76 -20.82
CA ASP A 113 -0.32 -8.02 -19.90
C ASP A 113 -0.39 -8.71 -18.54
N TRP A 114 -0.36 -10.05 -18.54
CA TRP A 114 -0.50 -10.88 -17.34
C TRP A 114 0.76 -10.89 -16.48
N ASP A 115 1.91 -11.29 -17.07
CA ASP A 115 3.13 -11.57 -16.31
C ASP A 115 3.64 -10.36 -15.51
N PRO A 116 3.72 -9.14 -16.05
CA PRO A 116 4.18 -7.99 -15.30
C PRO A 116 3.28 -7.67 -14.09
N MET A 117 1.97 -7.93 -14.19
CA MET A 117 1.07 -7.71 -13.04
C MET A 117 1.27 -8.75 -11.94
N ILE A 118 1.54 -10.01 -12.29
CA ILE A 118 1.90 -11.03 -11.30
C ILE A 118 3.22 -10.64 -10.62
N ASP A 119 4.21 -10.26 -11.40
CA ASP A 119 5.55 -9.96 -10.88
C ASP A 119 5.52 -8.76 -9.93
N VAL A 120 4.91 -7.64 -10.34
CA VAL A 120 4.88 -6.41 -9.52
C VAL A 120 3.86 -6.51 -8.38
N ASN A 121 2.61 -6.94 -8.69
CA ASN A 121 1.52 -6.82 -7.72
C ASN A 121 1.46 -7.97 -6.71
N LEU A 122 2.15 -9.09 -6.98
CA LEU A 122 2.08 -10.28 -6.14
C LEU A 122 3.47 -10.81 -5.76
N THR A 123 4.32 -11.16 -6.71
CA THR A 123 5.63 -11.76 -6.43
C THR A 123 6.53 -10.81 -5.63
N ALA A 124 6.66 -9.55 -6.07
CA ALA A 124 7.45 -8.55 -5.34
C ALA A 124 6.89 -8.28 -3.93
N VAL A 125 5.57 -8.29 -3.76
CA VAL A 125 4.94 -8.14 -2.43
C VAL A 125 5.27 -9.32 -1.51
N PHE A 126 5.22 -10.55 -2.03
CA PHE A 126 5.65 -11.74 -1.29
C PHE A 126 7.11 -11.62 -0.84
N GLU A 127 8.02 -11.33 -1.76
CA GLU A 127 9.45 -11.27 -1.46
C GLU A 127 9.78 -10.15 -0.46
N LEU A 128 9.22 -8.94 -0.62
CA LEU A 128 9.38 -7.85 0.34
C LEU A 128 8.85 -8.22 1.73
N SER A 129 7.67 -8.83 1.78
CA SER A 129 7.07 -9.24 3.06
C SER A 129 7.88 -10.36 3.74
N TYR A 130 8.44 -11.28 2.96
CA TYR A 130 9.33 -12.32 3.45
C TYR A 130 10.62 -11.74 4.03
N GLU A 131 11.29 -10.83 3.34
CA GLU A 131 12.49 -10.16 3.84
C GLU A 131 12.17 -9.28 5.07
N ALA A 132 11.03 -8.58 5.07
CA ALA A 132 10.58 -7.82 6.22
C ALA A 132 10.32 -8.70 7.44
N ALA A 133 9.70 -9.87 7.26
CA ALA A 133 9.42 -10.81 8.35
C ALA A 133 10.69 -11.29 9.05
N LYS A 134 11.79 -11.54 8.30
CA LYS A 134 13.10 -11.91 8.89
C LYS A 134 13.59 -10.86 9.89
N ILE A 135 13.26 -9.59 9.68
CA ILE A 135 13.67 -8.47 10.54
C ILE A 135 12.69 -8.29 11.70
N MET A 136 11.38 -8.47 11.42
CA MET A 136 10.32 -8.19 12.40
C MET A 136 10.16 -9.31 13.44
N ILE A 137 10.33 -10.59 13.04
CA ILE A 137 10.17 -11.76 13.92
C ILE A 137 11.11 -11.70 15.14
N PRO A 138 12.42 -11.49 15.00
CA PRO A 138 13.31 -11.41 16.16
C PRO A 138 12.99 -10.26 17.12
N LYS A 139 12.44 -9.15 16.58
CA LYS A 139 12.04 -7.97 17.36
C LYS A 139 10.68 -8.12 18.05
N LYS A 140 9.88 -9.11 17.62
CA LYS A 140 8.50 -9.30 18.03
C LYS A 140 7.66 -8.02 17.87
N ARG A 141 7.85 -7.34 16.76
CA ARG A 141 7.07 -6.14 16.37
C ARG A 141 7.21 -5.85 14.88
N GLY A 142 6.15 -5.39 14.27
CA GLY A 142 6.13 -4.96 12.87
C GLY A 142 4.71 -4.74 12.36
N LYS A 143 4.60 -3.95 11.30
CA LYS A 143 3.35 -3.71 10.58
C LYS A 143 3.60 -3.93 9.08
N ILE A 144 2.82 -4.79 8.46
CA ILE A 144 2.81 -5.00 7.02
C ILE A 144 1.43 -4.59 6.51
N ILE A 145 1.39 -3.64 5.58
CA ILE A 145 0.17 -3.08 5.01
C ILE A 145 0.19 -3.31 3.51
N ASN A 146 -0.71 -4.14 3.01
CA ASN A 146 -0.83 -4.46 1.59
C ASN A 146 -1.90 -3.57 0.95
N ILE A 147 -1.57 -2.88 -0.16
CA ILE A 147 -2.57 -2.10 -0.88
C ILE A 147 -3.34 -3.04 -1.82
N CYS A 148 -4.48 -3.47 -1.32
CA CYS A 148 -5.47 -4.28 -2.01
C CYS A 148 -6.31 -3.42 -2.98
N SER A 149 -7.55 -3.78 -3.24
CA SER A 149 -8.46 -3.06 -4.13
C SER A 149 -9.90 -3.51 -3.89
N LEU A 150 -10.88 -2.80 -4.48
CA LEU A 150 -12.22 -3.35 -4.72
C LEU A 150 -12.14 -4.68 -5.47
N PHE A 151 -11.15 -4.83 -6.36
CA PHE A 151 -10.89 -6.07 -7.09
C PHE A 151 -10.25 -7.19 -6.25
N SER A 152 -10.18 -7.01 -4.95
CA SER A 152 -10.01 -8.10 -3.98
C SER A 152 -11.32 -8.80 -3.60
N TYR A 153 -12.46 -8.23 -4.04
CA TYR A 153 -13.83 -8.70 -3.78
C TYR A 153 -14.64 -8.87 -5.07
N LEU A 154 -14.35 -8.04 -6.08
CA LEU A 154 -15.10 -7.97 -7.33
C LEU A 154 -14.25 -8.38 -8.52
N GLY A 155 -14.90 -8.83 -9.58
CA GLY A 155 -14.27 -8.98 -10.89
C GLY A 155 -13.97 -7.61 -11.53
N GLY A 156 -12.90 -7.53 -12.33
CA GLY A 156 -12.52 -6.34 -13.09
C GLY A 156 -12.69 -6.55 -14.58
N GLN A 157 -13.63 -5.87 -15.23
CA GLN A 157 -13.76 -5.93 -16.67
C GLN A 157 -12.47 -5.44 -17.36
N GLY A 158 -11.93 -6.25 -18.26
CA GLY A 158 -10.72 -5.92 -19.01
C GLY A 158 -9.41 -6.09 -18.24
N SER A 159 -9.42 -6.55 -16.97
CA SER A 159 -8.20 -6.74 -16.19
C SER A 159 -8.24 -8.01 -15.32
N PRO A 160 -8.23 -9.20 -15.93
CA PRO A 160 -8.28 -10.45 -15.20
C PRO A 160 -7.05 -10.66 -14.30
N ALA A 161 -5.86 -10.26 -14.76
CA ALA A 161 -4.64 -10.39 -13.96
C ALA A 161 -4.65 -9.45 -12.74
N TYR A 162 -5.10 -8.20 -12.90
CA TYR A 162 -5.21 -7.28 -11.76
C TYR A 162 -6.17 -7.83 -10.70
N SER A 163 -7.36 -8.29 -11.12
CA SER A 163 -8.31 -8.92 -10.19
C SER A 163 -7.71 -10.16 -9.53
N ALA A 164 -7.04 -11.02 -10.29
CA ALA A 164 -6.38 -12.20 -9.75
C ALA A 164 -5.32 -11.82 -8.69
N THR A 165 -4.44 -10.85 -8.98
CA THR A 165 -3.42 -10.40 -8.02
C THR A 165 -4.03 -9.79 -6.76
N LYS A 166 -5.10 -9.01 -6.88
CA LYS A 166 -5.72 -8.34 -5.73
C LYS A 166 -6.54 -9.32 -4.86
N HIS A 167 -7.15 -10.36 -5.45
CA HIS A 167 -7.71 -11.48 -4.69
C HIS A 167 -6.62 -12.31 -4.00
N ALA A 168 -5.52 -12.58 -4.70
CA ALA A 168 -4.37 -13.27 -4.12
C ALA A 168 -3.79 -12.51 -2.92
N LEU A 169 -3.65 -11.17 -3.01
CA LEU A 169 -3.20 -10.33 -1.90
C LEU A 169 -4.13 -10.40 -0.68
N ALA A 170 -5.44 -10.52 -0.88
CA ALA A 170 -6.38 -10.69 0.21
C ALA A 170 -6.15 -12.02 0.95
N GLY A 171 -5.92 -13.11 0.21
CA GLY A 171 -5.55 -14.41 0.77
C GLY A 171 -4.19 -14.38 1.46
N PHE A 172 -3.19 -13.79 0.80
CA PHE A 172 -1.83 -13.61 1.32
C PHE A 172 -1.82 -12.82 2.64
N THR A 173 -2.57 -11.73 2.73
CA THR A 173 -2.70 -10.92 3.95
C THR A 173 -3.19 -11.76 5.13
N LYS A 174 -4.18 -12.63 4.91
CA LYS A 174 -4.72 -13.51 5.94
C LYS A 174 -3.73 -14.61 6.35
N ALA A 175 -3.09 -15.24 5.38
CA ALA A 175 -2.12 -16.31 5.65
C ALA A 175 -0.90 -15.79 6.42
N TYR A 176 -0.34 -14.64 6.02
CA TYR A 176 0.78 -14.03 6.74
C TYR A 176 0.37 -13.53 8.13
N CYS A 177 -0.85 -13.01 8.27
CA CYS A 177 -1.39 -12.66 9.59
C CYS A 177 -1.44 -13.87 10.52
N ASP A 178 -1.99 -14.98 10.06
CA ASP A 178 -2.17 -16.20 10.86
C ASP A 178 -0.82 -16.70 11.42
N GLU A 179 0.21 -16.68 10.60
CA GLU A 179 1.54 -17.12 10.98
C GLU A 179 2.30 -16.10 11.83
N LEU A 180 2.22 -14.81 11.51
CA LEU A 180 3.06 -13.76 12.11
C LEU A 180 2.47 -13.14 13.39
N ALA A 181 1.18 -13.32 13.65
CA ALA A 181 0.51 -12.75 14.83
C ALA A 181 1.16 -13.17 16.16
N GLN A 182 1.63 -14.41 16.27
CA GLN A 182 2.34 -14.93 17.44
C GLN A 182 3.63 -14.15 17.77
N PHE A 183 4.19 -13.45 16.77
CA PHE A 183 5.37 -12.60 16.91
C PHE A 183 5.01 -11.12 17.09
N ASN A 184 3.74 -10.81 17.39
CA ASN A 184 3.25 -9.44 17.53
C ASN A 184 3.49 -8.60 16.26
N ILE A 185 3.29 -9.20 15.09
CA ILE A 185 3.35 -8.55 13.79
C ILE A 185 1.93 -8.52 13.22
N GLN A 186 1.45 -7.33 12.87
CA GLN A 186 0.14 -7.17 12.24
C GLN A 186 0.29 -7.07 10.73
N VAL A 187 -0.47 -7.89 10.01
CA VAL A 187 -0.53 -7.90 8.55
C VAL A 187 -1.96 -7.59 8.14
N ASN A 188 -2.17 -6.42 7.54
CA ASN A 188 -3.49 -5.96 7.12
C ASN A 188 -3.46 -5.43 5.68
N GLY A 189 -4.62 -5.21 5.11
CA GLY A 189 -4.78 -4.59 3.81
C GLY A 189 -5.56 -3.28 3.89
N ILE A 190 -5.31 -2.37 2.95
CA ILE A 190 -6.23 -1.29 2.60
C ILE A 190 -6.81 -1.64 1.24
N ALA A 191 -8.13 -1.57 1.08
CA ALA A 191 -8.83 -1.79 -0.18
C ALA A 191 -9.44 -0.47 -0.67
N PRO A 192 -8.70 0.31 -1.48
CA PRO A 192 -9.21 1.55 -2.04
C PRO A 192 -10.34 1.30 -3.04
N GLY A 193 -11.31 2.24 -3.07
CA GLY A 193 -12.31 2.36 -4.11
C GLY A 193 -11.76 3.06 -5.37
N TYR A 194 -12.61 3.82 -6.02
CA TYR A 194 -12.24 4.66 -7.15
C TYR A 194 -11.69 6.01 -6.67
N TYR A 195 -10.40 6.24 -6.93
CA TYR A 195 -9.66 7.43 -6.51
C TYR A 195 -9.21 8.28 -7.69
N ALA A 196 -9.22 9.60 -7.53
CA ALA A 196 -8.77 10.56 -8.51
C ALA A 196 -7.25 10.58 -8.59
N THR A 197 -6.68 9.68 -9.40
CA THR A 197 -5.24 9.56 -9.65
C THR A 197 -4.93 9.62 -11.14
N ARG A 198 -3.65 9.60 -11.51
CA ARG A 198 -3.24 9.52 -12.92
C ARG A 198 -3.73 8.23 -13.58
N ILE A 199 -3.74 7.11 -12.87
CA ILE A 199 -4.18 5.80 -13.40
C ILE A 199 -5.66 5.84 -13.81
N THR A 200 -6.49 6.58 -13.09
CA THR A 200 -7.93 6.67 -13.35
C THR A 200 -8.34 7.85 -14.24
N ALA A 201 -7.36 8.65 -14.72
CA ALA A 201 -7.64 9.84 -15.52
C ALA A 201 -8.44 9.53 -16.80
N GLY A 202 -8.12 8.44 -17.48
CA GLY A 202 -8.86 8.01 -18.69
C GLY A 202 -10.35 7.76 -18.39
N THR A 203 -10.65 7.04 -17.33
CA THR A 203 -12.06 6.79 -16.91
C THR A 203 -12.77 8.06 -16.49
N ARG A 204 -12.08 8.97 -15.77
CA ARG A 204 -12.67 10.24 -15.31
C ARG A 204 -12.92 11.22 -16.45
N ASN A 205 -12.09 11.19 -17.49
CA ASN A 205 -12.22 12.07 -18.65
C ASN A 205 -13.25 11.58 -19.66
N ASP A 206 -13.69 10.32 -19.60
CA ASP A 206 -14.77 9.80 -20.41
C ASP A 206 -16.12 9.97 -19.66
N PRO A 207 -17.03 10.84 -20.13
CA PRO A 207 -18.27 11.16 -19.41
C PRO A 207 -19.13 9.95 -19.08
N VAL A 208 -19.18 8.95 -19.97
CA VAL A 208 -20.01 7.75 -19.79
C VAL A 208 -19.42 6.85 -18.70
N SER A 209 -18.12 6.59 -18.75
CA SER A 209 -17.43 5.79 -17.74
C SER A 209 -17.40 6.48 -16.38
N ASN A 210 -17.17 7.79 -16.37
CA ASN A 210 -17.20 8.60 -15.15
C ASN A 210 -18.56 8.53 -14.46
N GLN A 211 -19.66 8.75 -15.22
CA GLN A 211 -20.99 8.68 -14.66
C GLN A 211 -21.33 7.30 -14.12
N ARG A 212 -20.97 6.23 -14.85
CA ARG A 212 -21.16 4.84 -14.38
C ARG A 212 -20.49 4.58 -13.03
N VAL A 213 -19.27 5.07 -12.85
CA VAL A 213 -18.55 4.94 -11.57
C VAL A 213 -19.26 5.73 -10.48
N LEU A 214 -19.62 6.99 -10.75
CA LEU A 214 -20.31 7.85 -9.77
C LEU A 214 -21.67 7.29 -9.34
N ASP A 215 -22.45 6.75 -10.26
CA ASP A 215 -23.77 6.17 -9.97
C ASP A 215 -23.68 4.97 -9.00
N HIS A 216 -22.52 4.28 -9.00
CA HIS A 216 -22.30 3.14 -8.12
C HIS A 216 -21.72 3.53 -6.75
N ILE A 217 -21.11 4.70 -6.61
CA ILE A 217 -20.54 5.17 -5.34
C ILE A 217 -21.62 5.86 -4.50
N PRO A 218 -22.06 5.34 -3.34
CA PRO A 218 -23.04 6.02 -2.48
C PRO A 218 -22.62 7.43 -2.05
N ALA A 219 -21.33 7.67 -1.84
CA ALA A 219 -20.80 9.00 -1.51
C ALA A 219 -20.87 10.00 -2.68
N ASN A 220 -21.25 9.56 -3.89
CA ASN A 220 -21.44 10.36 -5.11
C ASN A 220 -20.24 11.24 -5.48
N ARG A 221 -19.04 10.76 -5.20
CA ARG A 221 -17.77 11.39 -5.59
C ARG A 221 -16.66 10.37 -5.73
N TRP A 222 -15.65 10.70 -6.52
CA TRP A 222 -14.37 10.02 -6.47
C TRP A 222 -13.71 10.25 -5.11
N GLY A 223 -12.96 9.25 -4.64
CA GLY A 223 -12.05 9.44 -3.51
C GLY A 223 -10.86 10.31 -3.92
N GLU A 224 -10.37 11.10 -2.99
CA GLU A 224 -9.12 11.83 -3.12
C GLU A 224 -8.02 11.09 -2.34
N PRO A 225 -6.74 11.15 -2.74
CA PRO A 225 -5.65 10.49 -1.99
C PRO A 225 -5.65 10.82 -0.49
N LEU A 226 -6.12 12.02 -0.13
CA LEU A 226 -6.30 12.46 1.25
C LEU A 226 -7.25 11.55 2.07
N ASP A 227 -8.28 11.00 1.44
CA ASP A 227 -9.26 10.12 2.12
C ASP A 227 -8.62 8.81 2.64
N LEU A 228 -7.45 8.42 2.11
CA LEU A 228 -6.72 7.21 2.53
C LEU A 228 -5.68 7.47 3.61
N MET A 229 -5.31 8.74 3.86
CA MET A 229 -4.20 9.06 4.75
C MET A 229 -4.46 8.60 6.19
N GLY A 230 -5.69 8.77 6.67
CA GLY A 230 -6.07 8.29 8.01
C GLY A 230 -5.99 6.75 8.15
N ALA A 231 -6.38 6.03 7.10
CA ALA A 231 -6.37 4.57 7.11
C ALA A 231 -4.95 3.99 7.25
N VAL A 232 -3.96 4.53 6.52
CA VAL A 232 -2.58 4.04 6.60
C VAL A 232 -1.95 4.36 7.96
N VAL A 233 -2.18 5.56 8.52
CA VAL A 233 -1.68 5.93 9.85
C VAL A 233 -2.30 5.04 10.93
N PHE A 234 -3.61 4.78 10.85
CA PHE A 234 -4.30 3.87 11.77
C PHE A 234 -3.69 2.46 11.75
N LEU A 235 -3.52 1.87 10.57
CA LEU A 235 -2.95 0.52 10.45
C LEU A 235 -1.47 0.45 10.79
N ALA A 236 -0.72 1.53 10.63
CA ALA A 236 0.69 1.63 10.99
C ALA A 236 0.93 1.87 12.49
N GLY A 237 -0.05 2.45 13.20
CA GLY A 237 0.04 2.84 14.60
C GLY A 237 -0.39 1.74 15.59
N ARG A 238 -0.20 2.05 16.88
CA ARG A 238 -0.63 1.18 17.99
C ARG A 238 -2.16 1.06 18.08
N ALA A 239 -2.90 2.00 17.50
CA ALA A 239 -4.37 1.97 17.48
C ALA A 239 -4.94 0.72 16.78
N SER A 240 -4.14 0.02 16.00
CA SER A 240 -4.50 -1.21 15.29
C SER A 240 -3.79 -2.47 15.78
N ASP A 241 -3.21 -2.47 17.00
CA ASP A 241 -2.44 -3.62 17.49
C ASP A 241 -3.26 -4.92 17.61
N TYR A 242 -4.58 -4.82 17.72
CA TYR A 242 -5.49 -5.98 17.76
C TYR A 242 -6.28 -6.18 16.46
N ILE A 243 -5.94 -5.43 15.40
CA ILE A 243 -6.51 -5.60 14.06
C ILE A 243 -5.49 -6.37 13.22
N ASN A 244 -5.85 -7.56 12.77
CA ASN A 244 -4.93 -8.42 12.05
C ASN A 244 -5.69 -9.28 11.02
N GLY A 245 -5.12 -9.46 9.82
CA GLY A 245 -5.73 -10.19 8.70
C GLY A 245 -6.90 -9.47 8.05
N HIS A 246 -7.14 -8.18 8.39
CA HIS A 246 -8.28 -7.41 7.91
C HIS A 246 -7.94 -6.63 6.64
N LEU A 247 -8.93 -6.50 5.75
CA LEU A 247 -8.88 -5.59 4.62
C LEU A 247 -9.80 -4.40 4.93
N LEU A 248 -9.20 -3.27 5.26
CA LEU A 248 -9.93 -2.02 5.52
C LEU A 248 -10.38 -1.40 4.20
N VAL A 249 -11.67 -1.49 3.92
CA VAL A 249 -12.27 -0.90 2.72
C VAL A 249 -12.43 0.60 2.90
N VAL A 250 -11.97 1.39 1.91
CA VAL A 250 -12.11 2.85 1.88
C VAL A 250 -12.56 3.22 0.47
N ASP A 251 -13.87 3.24 0.23
CA ASP A 251 -14.44 3.20 -1.13
C ASP A 251 -15.68 4.10 -1.34
N GLY A 252 -16.04 4.92 -0.36
CA GLY A 252 -17.24 5.72 -0.42
C GLY A 252 -18.54 4.92 -0.44
N GLY A 253 -18.48 3.64 -0.01
CA GLY A 253 -19.61 2.72 0.03
C GLY A 253 -19.81 1.90 -1.26
N TYR A 254 -18.84 1.86 -2.17
CA TYR A 254 -18.94 1.14 -3.45
C TYR A 254 -19.31 -0.34 -3.27
N LEU A 255 -18.74 -1.02 -2.30
CA LEU A 255 -18.97 -2.46 -2.07
C LEU A 255 -20.28 -2.81 -1.37
N VAL A 256 -21.07 -1.83 -0.94
CA VAL A 256 -22.37 -2.09 -0.29
C VAL A 256 -23.55 -2.12 -1.26
N ARG A 257 -23.29 -1.94 -2.57
CA ARG A 257 -24.30 -1.99 -3.65
C ARG A 257 -24.01 -3.13 -4.63
#